data_3c1b828564044cce44b74bb80daef34b
#
_entry.id   3c1b828564044cce44b74bb80daef34b
#
_cell.length_a   1.000
_cell.length_b   1.000
_cell.length_c   1.000
_cell.angle_alpha   90.00
_cell.angle_beta   90.00
_cell.angle_gamma   90.00
#
_symmetry.space_group_name_H-M   'P 1'
#
loop_
_entity.id
_entity.type
_entity.pdbx_description
1 polymer ?
#
loop_
_entity_poly.entity_id
_entity_poly.type
_entity_poly.pdbx_seq_one_letter_code
_entity_poly.pdbx_strand_id
1 'polypeptide(L)'
;MILSGGVQFARVFYTYHTLEKALRGGAALLARSSNANYCDSGDTAIVGARNFIVYGNLQGVGTQILPGLTDLIQILPERQTAGSTAVTDCMCATGDPGSCDIPGGGQAPDFVVVNLGSGYPLQLPFAYVSLATLNLRVSVRMPVTGS
;
A
#
# COMPACT_ATOMS: atom_id res chain seq x y z
N MET A 1 -20.11 16.04 26.35
CA MET A 1 -19.50 16.50 25.08
C MET A 1 -18.02 16.17 24.97
N ILE A 2 -17.18 16.39 25.97
CA ILE A 2 -15.73 16.12 25.94
C ILE A 2 -15.42 14.62 25.75
N LEU A 3 -16.18 13.72 26.40
CA LEU A 3 -16.00 12.27 26.29
C LEU A 3 -16.26 11.75 24.86
N SER A 4 -17.25 12.28 24.15
CA SER A 4 -17.57 11.87 22.79
C SER A 4 -16.43 12.25 21.81
N GLY A 5 -15.84 13.44 21.95
CA GLY A 5 -14.71 13.86 21.14
C GLY A 5 -13.47 12.99 21.35
N GLY A 6 -13.16 12.63 22.59
CA GLY A 6 -12.04 11.77 22.94
C GLY A 6 -12.14 10.37 22.31
N VAL A 7 -13.33 9.77 22.33
CA VAL A 7 -13.57 8.44 21.73
C VAL A 7 -13.39 8.49 20.21
N GLN A 8 -13.90 9.51 19.54
CA GLN A 8 -13.76 9.65 18.09
C GLN A 8 -12.30 9.87 17.67
N PHE A 9 -11.58 10.68 18.44
CA PHE A 9 -10.15 10.90 18.20
C PHE A 9 -9.34 9.60 18.37
N ALA A 10 -9.59 8.84 19.43
CA ALA A 10 -8.96 7.55 19.65
C ALA A 10 -9.23 6.57 18.50
N ARG A 11 -10.45 6.59 17.93
CA ARG A 11 -10.82 5.77 16.77
C ARG A 11 -10.02 6.14 15.51
N VAL A 12 -9.84 7.43 15.24
CA VAL A 12 -9.01 7.91 14.12
C VAL A 12 -7.58 7.42 14.26
N PHE A 13 -6.98 7.61 15.45
CA PHE A 13 -5.61 7.16 15.73
C PHE A 13 -5.45 5.65 15.59
N TYR A 14 -6.36 4.89 16.16
CA TYR A 14 -6.34 3.43 16.05
C TYR A 14 -6.40 2.97 14.59
N THR A 15 -7.32 3.54 13.80
CA THR A 15 -7.46 3.21 12.38
C THR A 15 -6.21 3.58 11.60
N TYR A 16 -5.66 4.79 11.82
CA TYR A 16 -4.45 5.25 11.15
C TYR A 16 -3.25 4.34 11.44
N HIS A 17 -3.00 4.03 12.70
CA HIS A 17 -1.90 3.13 13.08
C HIS A 17 -2.08 1.70 12.57
N THR A 18 -3.31 1.22 12.53
CA THR A 18 -3.63 -0.10 11.96
C THR A 18 -3.32 -0.13 10.46
N LEU A 19 -3.72 0.90 9.72
CA LEU A 19 -3.41 1.06 8.31
C LEU A 19 -1.89 1.15 8.06
N GLU A 20 -1.20 1.98 8.82
CA GLU A 20 0.25 2.14 8.69
C GLU A 20 1.00 0.83 8.92
N LYS A 21 0.64 0.07 9.96
CA LYS A 21 1.24 -1.25 10.26
C LYS A 21 0.95 -2.25 9.14
N ALA A 22 -0.28 -2.31 8.64
CA ALA A 22 -0.66 -3.23 7.58
C ALA A 22 0.10 -2.92 6.28
N LEU A 23 0.14 -1.64 5.86
CA LEU A 23 0.87 -1.21 4.66
C LEU A 23 2.38 -1.45 4.78
N ARG A 24 2.97 -1.19 5.95
CA ARG A 24 4.39 -1.48 6.22
C ARG A 24 4.70 -2.97 6.11
N GLY A 25 3.83 -3.83 6.66
CA GLY A 25 3.97 -5.28 6.56
C GLY A 25 3.92 -5.76 5.12
N GLY A 26 2.94 -5.31 4.34
CA GLY A 26 2.82 -5.64 2.92
C GLY A 26 3.99 -5.13 2.07
N ALA A 27 4.42 -3.87 2.30
CA ALA A 27 5.58 -3.31 1.62
C ALA A 27 6.88 -4.07 1.94
N ALA A 28 7.06 -4.49 3.20
CA ALA A 28 8.22 -5.28 3.61
C ALA A 28 8.25 -6.68 2.98
N LEU A 29 7.08 -7.31 2.78
CA LEU A 29 6.99 -8.58 2.05
C LEU A 29 7.42 -8.41 0.60
N LEU A 30 6.93 -7.37 -0.08
CA LEU A 30 7.29 -7.07 -1.47
C LEU A 30 8.78 -6.72 -1.61
N ALA A 31 9.30 -5.88 -0.73
CA ALA A 31 10.69 -5.44 -0.77
C ALA A 31 11.70 -6.59 -0.63
N ARG A 32 11.30 -7.70 -0.03
CA ARG A 32 12.12 -8.93 0.13
C ARG A 32 11.90 -9.97 -0.95
N SER A 33 10.90 -9.78 -1.80
CA SER A 33 10.58 -10.73 -2.86
C SER A 33 11.49 -10.50 -4.07
N SER A 34 12.43 -11.41 -4.32
CA SER A 34 13.41 -11.29 -5.40
C SER A 34 12.80 -11.41 -6.81
N ASN A 35 11.64 -12.05 -6.92
CA ASN A 35 11.04 -12.38 -8.23
C ASN A 35 9.63 -11.78 -8.39
N ALA A 36 9.27 -10.79 -7.60
CA ALA A 36 7.96 -10.14 -7.72
C ALA A 36 7.87 -9.40 -9.06
N ASN A 37 6.89 -9.75 -9.88
CA ASN A 37 6.55 -8.97 -11.06
C ASN A 37 5.57 -7.86 -10.71
N TYR A 38 6.10 -6.67 -10.50
CA TYR A 38 5.29 -5.49 -10.13
C TYR A 38 4.33 -5.03 -11.25
N CYS A 39 4.54 -5.54 -12.47
CA CYS A 39 3.71 -5.22 -13.62
C CYS A 39 2.55 -6.20 -13.82
N ASP A 40 2.52 -7.28 -13.05
CA ASP A 40 1.42 -8.24 -13.03
C ASP A 40 0.66 -8.18 -11.71
N SER A 41 -0.56 -7.70 -11.74
CA SER A 41 -1.42 -7.65 -10.56
C SER A 41 -1.82 -9.03 -10.03
N GLY A 42 -1.65 -10.10 -10.84
CA GLY A 42 -1.88 -11.50 -10.50
C GLY A 42 -0.65 -12.21 -9.95
N ASP A 43 0.52 -11.56 -9.95
CA ASP A 43 1.74 -12.13 -9.38
C ASP A 43 1.53 -12.56 -7.92
N THR A 44 2.08 -13.74 -7.57
CA THR A 44 1.87 -14.33 -6.25
C THR A 44 2.39 -13.48 -5.10
N ALA A 45 3.48 -12.75 -5.30
CA ALA A 45 4.01 -11.84 -4.29
C ALA A 45 3.13 -10.61 -4.12
N ILE A 46 2.60 -10.06 -5.23
CA ILE A 46 1.68 -8.91 -5.23
C ILE A 46 0.37 -9.30 -4.55
N VAL A 47 -0.22 -10.43 -4.93
CA VAL A 47 -1.45 -10.97 -4.33
C VAL A 47 -1.24 -11.27 -2.85
N GLY A 48 -0.13 -11.91 -2.49
CA GLY A 48 0.21 -12.22 -1.10
C GLY A 48 0.36 -10.96 -0.23
N ALA A 49 1.01 -9.93 -0.75
CA ALA A 49 1.16 -8.66 -0.05
C ALA A 49 -0.19 -7.93 0.14
N ARG A 50 -1.05 -7.92 -0.88
CA ARG A 50 -2.42 -7.39 -0.76
C ARG A 50 -3.23 -8.15 0.28
N ASN A 51 -3.19 -9.48 0.24
CA ASN A 51 -3.87 -10.33 1.22
C ASN A 51 -3.37 -10.03 2.64
N PHE A 52 -2.06 -9.89 2.81
CA PHE A 52 -1.48 -9.55 4.11
C PHE A 52 -1.97 -8.20 4.63
N ILE A 53 -2.06 -7.18 3.77
CA ILE A 53 -2.57 -5.85 4.15
C ILE A 53 -4.04 -5.92 4.55
N VAL A 54 -4.86 -6.69 3.81
CA VAL A 54 -6.31 -6.76 4.01
C VAL A 54 -6.70 -7.69 5.15
N TYR A 55 -6.09 -8.88 5.22
CA TYR A 55 -6.49 -9.97 6.12
C TYR A 55 -5.46 -10.30 7.21
N GLY A 56 -4.26 -9.75 7.15
CA GLY A 56 -3.16 -10.09 8.06
C GLY A 56 -2.50 -11.43 7.77
N ASN A 57 -2.82 -12.08 6.63
CA ASN A 57 -2.23 -13.35 6.21
C ASN A 57 -2.07 -13.40 4.68
N LEU A 58 -1.17 -14.25 4.20
CA LEU A 58 -0.84 -14.36 2.77
C LEU A 58 -1.93 -15.05 1.94
N GLN A 59 -2.78 -15.87 2.57
CA GLN A 59 -3.81 -16.66 1.89
C GLN A 59 -5.05 -15.84 1.56
N GLY A 60 -5.24 -14.68 2.16
CA GLY A 60 -6.41 -13.83 1.95
C GLY A 60 -7.70 -14.41 2.54
N VAL A 61 -7.58 -15.17 3.63
CA VAL A 61 -8.72 -15.80 4.29
C VAL A 61 -9.02 -15.15 5.64
N GLY A 62 -10.30 -15.14 6.01
CA GLY A 62 -10.77 -14.59 7.28
C GLY A 62 -11.42 -13.22 7.16
N THR A 63 -11.50 -12.51 8.29
CA THR A 63 -12.11 -11.19 8.36
C THR A 63 -11.10 -10.12 7.97
N GLN A 64 -11.52 -9.15 7.15
CA GLN A 64 -10.67 -8.00 6.81
C GLN A 64 -10.31 -7.20 8.08
N ILE A 65 -9.07 -6.76 8.17
CA ILE A 65 -8.58 -5.89 9.25
C ILE A 65 -9.42 -4.60 9.32
N LEU A 66 -9.70 -4.03 8.15
CA LEU A 66 -10.61 -2.89 7.98
C LEU A 66 -11.51 -3.13 6.78
N PRO A 67 -12.83 -2.90 6.91
CA PRO A 67 -13.78 -3.11 5.81
C PRO A 67 -13.49 -2.19 4.62
N GLY A 68 -13.58 -2.71 3.40
CA GLY A 68 -13.41 -1.92 2.17
C GLY A 68 -11.97 -1.53 1.83
N LEU A 69 -10.98 -2.15 2.48
CA LEU A 69 -9.56 -1.84 2.23
C LEU A 69 -9.06 -2.39 0.89
N THR A 70 -9.66 -3.48 0.40
CA THR A 70 -9.19 -4.23 -0.78
C THR A 70 -9.02 -3.36 -2.02
N ASP A 71 -10.00 -2.50 -2.31
CA ASP A 71 -10.04 -1.71 -3.55
C ASP A 71 -9.22 -0.41 -3.47
N LEU A 72 -8.70 -0.09 -2.28
CA LEU A 72 -7.95 1.15 -2.05
C LEU A 72 -6.44 0.96 -2.19
N ILE A 73 -5.95 -0.28 -2.10
CA ILE A 73 -4.52 -0.57 -2.09
C ILE A 73 -3.93 -0.39 -3.47
N GLN A 74 -2.94 0.49 -3.57
CA GLN A 74 -2.11 0.69 -4.75
C GLN A 74 -0.67 0.31 -4.43
N ILE A 75 -0.05 -0.45 -5.32
CA ILE A 75 1.34 -0.87 -5.25
C ILE A 75 2.04 -0.28 -6.48
N LEU A 76 2.97 0.61 -6.25
CA LEU A 76 3.67 1.34 -7.29
C LEU A 76 5.17 1.04 -7.19
N PRO A 77 5.77 0.42 -8.21
CA PRO A 77 7.22 0.30 -8.30
C PRO A 77 7.84 1.63 -8.71
N GLU A 78 8.94 1.99 -8.07
CA GLU A 78 9.68 3.23 -8.38
C GLU A 78 11.14 2.91 -8.67
N ARG A 79 11.74 3.73 -9.54
CA ARG A 79 13.15 3.66 -9.87
C ARG A 79 13.83 5.00 -9.72
N GLN A 80 15.05 4.96 -9.21
CA GLN A 80 15.90 6.14 -9.14
C GLN A 80 16.49 6.42 -10.51
N THR A 81 16.39 7.67 -10.95
CA THR A 81 17.01 8.10 -12.20
C THR A 81 18.52 8.10 -12.06
N ALA A 82 19.22 7.46 -13.01
CA ALA A 82 20.68 7.36 -13.00
C ALA A 82 21.34 8.76 -12.91
N GLY A 83 22.26 8.93 -11.94
CA GLY A 83 22.95 10.20 -11.72
C GLY A 83 22.13 11.29 -11.04
N SER A 84 20.94 10.97 -10.54
CA SER A 84 20.05 11.89 -9.83
C SER A 84 19.51 11.26 -8.55
N THR A 85 19.04 12.09 -7.64
CA THR A 85 18.25 11.65 -6.47
C THR A 85 16.75 11.59 -6.77
N ALA A 86 16.35 11.94 -8.00
CA ALA A 86 14.96 11.88 -8.41
C ALA A 86 14.50 10.43 -8.55
N VAL A 87 13.30 10.16 -8.04
CA VAL A 87 12.63 8.86 -8.12
C VAL A 87 11.38 9.03 -8.98
N THR A 88 11.20 8.15 -9.94
CA THR A 88 10.06 8.16 -10.85
C THR A 88 9.34 6.82 -10.83
N ASP A 89 8.06 6.83 -11.15
CA ASP A 89 7.29 5.60 -11.33
C ASP A 89 7.94 4.74 -12.42
N CYS A 90 8.05 3.46 -12.14
CA CYS A 90 8.59 2.51 -13.09
C CYS A 90 7.50 2.09 -14.09
N MET A 91 7.77 2.26 -15.37
CA MET A 91 6.84 1.87 -16.42
C MET A 91 6.81 0.36 -16.63
N CYS A 92 5.65 -0.17 -17.00
CA CYS A 92 5.45 -1.59 -17.33
C CYS A 92 5.36 -1.75 -18.86
N ALA A 93 6.49 -1.58 -19.54
CA ALA A 93 6.57 -1.74 -21.00
C ALA A 93 7.43 -2.97 -21.34
N THR A 94 6.84 -3.94 -22.04
CA THR A 94 7.55 -5.14 -22.48
C THR A 94 8.65 -4.78 -23.48
N GLY A 95 9.86 -5.32 -23.25
CA GLY A 95 11.02 -5.08 -24.13
C GLY A 95 11.78 -3.78 -23.84
N ASP A 96 11.38 -2.99 -22.87
CA ASP A 96 12.10 -1.79 -22.43
C ASP A 96 13.03 -2.14 -21.26
N PRO A 97 14.35 -2.00 -21.39
CA PRO A 97 15.29 -2.23 -20.28
C PRO A 97 15.07 -1.32 -19.07
N GLY A 98 14.41 -0.17 -19.27
CA GLY A 98 14.01 0.74 -18.20
C GLY A 98 12.72 0.35 -17.50
N SER A 99 12.01 -0.67 -18.00
CA SER A 99 10.77 -1.18 -17.44
C SER A 99 10.98 -1.97 -16.16
N CYS A 100 9.93 -2.06 -15.32
CA CYS A 100 9.87 -2.98 -14.18
C CYS A 100 9.18 -4.32 -14.52
N ASP A 101 8.92 -4.58 -15.78
CA ASP A 101 8.44 -5.88 -16.26
C ASP A 101 9.61 -6.88 -16.40
N ILE A 102 9.98 -7.52 -15.31
CA ILE A 102 11.13 -8.45 -15.26
C ILE A 102 11.00 -9.58 -16.30
N PRO A 103 9.85 -10.29 -16.42
CA PRO A 103 9.67 -11.31 -17.45
C PRO A 103 9.76 -10.75 -18.88
N GLY A 104 9.41 -9.50 -19.09
CA GLY A 104 9.49 -8.81 -20.37
C GLY A 104 10.88 -8.23 -20.71
N GLY A 105 11.92 -8.52 -19.90
CA GLY A 105 13.28 -8.05 -20.09
C GLY A 105 13.62 -6.76 -19.32
N GLY A 106 12.76 -6.30 -18.46
CA GLY A 106 12.99 -5.18 -17.55
C GLY A 106 13.86 -5.57 -16.35
N GLN A 107 13.98 -4.65 -15.42
CA GLN A 107 14.77 -4.79 -14.20
C GLN A 107 13.93 -4.58 -12.95
N ALA A 108 14.36 -5.13 -11.81
CA ALA A 108 13.71 -4.89 -10.53
C ALA A 108 13.67 -3.39 -10.19
N PRO A 109 12.59 -2.89 -9.56
CA PRO A 109 12.52 -1.51 -9.08
C PRO A 109 13.49 -1.30 -7.92
N ASP A 110 13.90 -0.04 -7.69
CA ASP A 110 14.72 0.32 -6.52
C ASP A 110 13.86 0.46 -5.26
N PHE A 111 12.64 0.91 -5.43
CA PHE A 111 11.68 1.10 -4.33
C PHE A 111 10.30 0.57 -4.70
N VAL A 112 9.57 0.16 -3.68
CA VAL A 112 8.14 -0.11 -3.77
C VAL A 112 7.38 0.86 -2.86
N VAL A 113 6.35 1.49 -3.41
CA VAL A 113 5.41 2.33 -2.66
C VAL A 113 4.09 1.61 -2.56
N VAL A 114 3.60 1.47 -1.34
CA VAL A 114 2.27 0.97 -1.07
C VAL A 114 1.45 2.09 -0.45
N ASN A 115 0.37 2.46 -1.07
CA ASN A 115 -0.50 3.54 -0.63
C ASN A 115 -1.98 3.18 -0.74
N LEU A 116 -2.83 4.07 -0.24
CA LEU A 116 -4.29 3.94 -0.27
C LEU A 116 -4.90 4.93 -1.27
N GLY A 117 -4.50 4.94 -2.50
CA GLY A 117 -5.09 5.73 -3.59
C GLY A 117 -5.82 7.02 -3.16
N SER A 118 -7.15 6.98 -3.14
CA SER A 118 -7.99 8.09 -2.69
C SER A 118 -8.02 8.30 -1.16
N GLY A 119 -7.42 7.40 -0.39
CA GLY A 119 -7.46 7.36 1.08
C GLY A 119 -8.58 6.48 1.62
N TYR A 120 -8.41 6.03 2.88
CA TYR A 120 -9.41 5.24 3.59
C TYR A 120 -10.50 6.15 4.17
N PRO A 121 -11.78 5.98 3.77
CA PRO A 121 -12.87 6.84 4.24
C PRO A 121 -13.27 6.46 5.67
N LEU A 122 -13.07 7.38 6.61
CA LEU A 122 -13.51 7.23 7.99
C LEU A 122 -14.72 8.13 8.26
N GLN A 123 -15.85 7.52 8.59
CA GLN A 123 -17.04 8.24 9.02
C GLN A 123 -16.96 8.49 10.51
N LEU A 124 -17.06 9.76 10.89
CA LEU A 124 -17.07 10.20 12.29
C LEU A 124 -18.48 10.63 12.66
N PRO A 125 -19.26 9.77 13.34
CA PRO A 125 -20.59 10.15 13.79
C PRO A 125 -20.50 11.11 14.99
N PHE A 126 -20.70 12.40 14.74
CA PHE A 126 -20.91 13.36 15.81
C PHE A 126 -22.42 13.60 15.97
N ALA A 127 -22.88 13.62 17.21
CA ALA A 127 -24.32 13.70 17.53
C ALA A 127 -25.03 14.98 17.01
N TYR A 128 -24.28 16.04 16.67
CA TYR A 128 -24.83 17.33 16.28
C TYR A 128 -24.20 17.96 15.03
N VAL A 129 -23.21 17.32 14.43
CA VAL A 129 -22.53 17.83 13.24
C VAL A 129 -22.25 16.66 12.32
N SER A 130 -22.82 16.67 11.12
CA SER A 130 -22.38 15.76 10.06
C SER A 130 -21.04 16.26 9.54
N LEU A 131 -19.94 15.78 10.13
CA LEU A 131 -18.62 16.03 9.58
C LEU A 131 -18.48 15.25 8.28
N ALA A 132 -17.87 15.89 7.30
CA ALA A 132 -17.50 15.26 6.06
C ALA A 132 -16.63 14.02 6.33
N THR A 133 -16.72 13.02 5.47
CA THR A 133 -15.88 11.82 5.52
C THR A 133 -14.41 12.22 5.56
N LEU A 134 -13.69 11.78 6.58
CA LEU A 134 -12.24 11.97 6.68
C LEU A 134 -11.53 10.89 5.89
N ASN A 135 -10.80 11.26 4.84
CA ASN A 135 -10.00 10.33 4.07
C ASN A 135 -8.58 10.22 4.65
N LEU A 136 -8.27 9.10 5.27
CA LEU A 136 -6.94 8.81 5.81
C LEU A 136 -6.01 8.38 4.69
N ARG A 137 -5.06 9.24 4.33
CA ARG A 137 -4.02 8.93 3.33
C ARG A 137 -2.78 8.42 4.03
N VAL A 138 -2.44 7.17 3.77
CA VAL A 138 -1.23 6.54 4.28
C VAL A 138 -0.44 6.02 3.09
N SER A 139 0.86 6.28 3.09
CA SER A 139 1.79 5.81 2.07
C SER A 139 3.07 5.33 2.74
N VAL A 140 3.57 4.19 2.30
CA VAL A 140 4.82 3.60 2.78
C VAL A 140 5.72 3.31 1.59
N ARG A 141 6.96 3.81 1.62
CA ARG A 141 8.01 3.51 0.64
C ARG A 141 9.07 2.64 1.28
N MET A 142 9.47 1.57 0.59
CA MET A 142 10.56 0.70 1.03
C MET A 142 11.53 0.40 -0.12
N PRO A 143 12.85 0.32 0.17
CA PRO A 143 13.83 -0.13 -0.81
C PRO A 143 13.63 -1.62 -1.09
N VAL A 144 13.76 -2.01 -2.36
CA VAL A 144 13.70 -3.41 -2.77
C VAL A 144 15.10 -4.02 -2.54
N THR A 145 15.17 -5.03 -1.68
CA THR A 145 16.43 -5.68 -1.28
C THR A 145 16.57 -7.12 -1.79
N GLY A 146 15.55 -7.60 -2.48
CA GLY A 146 15.45 -8.98 -3.00
C GLY A 146 16.14 -9.20 -4.34
N SER A 147 17.29 -8.56 -4.62
CA SER A 147 18.08 -8.79 -5.84
C SER A 147 19.15 -9.86 -5.63
#